data_a02ef036ed4ba88c592fcd8414c5f7ec
#
_entry.id   a02ef036ed4ba88c592fcd8414c5f7ec
#
_cell.length_a   1.000
_cell.length_b   1.000
_cell.length_c   1.000
_cell.angle_alpha   90.00
_cell.angle_beta   90.00
_cell.angle_gamma   90.00
#
_symmetry.space_group_name_H-M   'P 1'
#
loop_
_entity.id
_entity.type
_entity.pdbx_description
1 polymer ?
#
loop_
_entity_poly.entity_id
_entity_poly.type
_entity_poly.pdbx_seq_one_letter_code
_entity_poly.pdbx_strand_id
1 'polypeptide(L)'
;FYQRIQNEFQTCGFGLYAVERKEDHAFMGYTGLHQITFDVDFALGIEIGWRLAHEYWGQGYAPEAATACLEYTRNKTDIKELFSFTSLLNQRSERVMQKIGMERIREFDHPLVPGEHPLCRHVLYHIKF
;
A
#
# COMPACT_ATOMS: atom_id res chain seq x y z
N PHE A 1 10.83 4.10 -12.11
CA PHE A 1 10.33 3.89 -10.73
C PHE A 1 10.82 4.98 -9.77
N TYR A 2 12.12 5.20 -9.68
CA TYR A 2 12.70 6.24 -8.82
C TYR A 2 12.18 7.65 -9.20
N GLN A 3 12.16 7.95 -10.47
CA GLN A 3 11.65 9.24 -10.96
C GLN A 3 10.19 9.46 -10.60
N ARG A 4 9.37 8.41 -10.68
CA ARG A 4 7.95 8.49 -10.31
C ARG A 4 7.77 8.76 -8.82
N ILE A 5 8.60 8.17 -7.96
CA ILE A 5 8.57 8.42 -6.52
C ILE A 5 8.89 9.88 -6.23
N GLN A 6 9.95 10.42 -6.85
CA GLN A 6 10.33 11.82 -6.67
C GLN A 6 9.23 12.78 -7.11
N ASN A 7 8.60 12.51 -8.27
CA ASN A 7 7.52 13.35 -8.78
C ASN A 7 6.32 13.34 -7.83
N GLU A 8 6.00 12.20 -7.26
CA GLU A 8 4.89 12.05 -6.33
C GLU A 8 5.12 12.86 -5.05
N PHE A 9 6.33 12.82 -4.48
CA PHE A 9 6.68 13.65 -3.33
C PHE A 9 6.55 15.14 -3.63
N GLN A 10 7.00 15.58 -4.81
CA GLN A 10 6.93 16.99 -5.20
C GLN A 10 5.51 17.46 -5.45
N THR A 11 4.65 16.59 -6.02
CA THR A 11 3.29 16.96 -6.43
C THR A 11 2.29 16.82 -5.30
N CYS A 12 2.37 15.71 -4.55
CA CYS A 12 1.36 15.33 -3.56
C CYS A 12 1.80 15.56 -2.11
N GLY A 13 3.09 15.75 -1.86
CA GLY A 13 3.64 15.85 -0.51
C GLY A 13 3.79 14.53 0.21
N PHE A 14 3.58 13.41 -0.47
CA PHE A 14 3.76 12.06 0.06
C PHE A 14 4.25 11.12 -1.04
N GLY A 15 4.68 9.93 -0.67
CA GLY A 15 5.16 8.93 -1.61
C GLY A 15 5.65 7.69 -0.89
N LEU A 16 6.51 6.91 -1.53
CA LEU A 16 7.08 5.71 -0.94
C LEU A 16 8.33 6.03 -0.13
N TYR A 17 8.41 5.42 1.04
CA TYR A 17 9.56 5.52 1.94
C TYR A 17 10.32 4.20 1.94
N ALA A 18 11.64 4.27 2.03
CA ALA A 18 12.47 3.09 2.22
C ALA A 18 12.25 2.52 3.62
N VAL A 19 12.16 1.20 3.70
CA VAL A 19 12.07 0.47 4.96
C VAL A 19 13.44 -0.11 5.25
N GLU A 20 14.00 0.24 6.41
CA GLU A 20 15.34 -0.13 6.81
C GLU A 20 15.30 -0.83 8.16
N ARG A 21 16.05 -1.94 8.28
CA ARG A 21 16.11 -2.67 9.56
C ARG A 21 17.06 -1.91 10.52
N LYS A 22 16.58 -1.64 11.74
CA LYS A 22 17.34 -0.85 12.71
C LYS A 22 18.65 -1.49 13.12
N GLU A 23 18.70 -2.82 13.22
CA GLU A 23 19.87 -3.55 13.73
C GLU A 23 21.11 -3.36 12.87
N ASP A 24 20.97 -3.35 11.56
CA ASP A 24 22.11 -3.37 10.63
C ASP A 24 21.94 -2.43 9.44
N HIS A 25 20.90 -1.60 9.44
CA HIS A 25 20.57 -0.66 8.37
C HIS A 25 20.32 -1.34 7.01
N ALA A 26 19.94 -2.62 7.01
CA ALA A 26 19.64 -3.32 5.77
C ALA A 26 18.38 -2.74 5.12
N PHE A 27 18.46 -2.45 3.82
CA PHE A 27 17.32 -2.02 3.03
C PHE A 27 16.40 -3.22 2.78
N MET A 28 15.15 -3.14 3.22
CA MET A 28 14.22 -4.25 3.13
C MET A 28 13.16 -4.07 2.05
N GLY A 29 12.85 -2.84 1.67
CA GLY A 29 11.81 -2.55 0.69
C GLY A 29 11.19 -1.18 0.88
N TYR A 30 9.91 -1.06 0.53
CA TYR A 30 9.20 0.21 0.55
C TYR A 30 7.87 0.10 1.26
N THR A 31 7.42 1.19 1.86
CA THR A 31 6.03 1.41 2.26
C THR A 31 5.69 2.87 2.04
N GLY A 32 4.43 3.19 1.85
CA GLY A 32 4.03 4.58 1.70
C GLY A 32 2.70 4.75 0.99
N LEU A 33 2.52 5.95 0.46
CA LEU A 33 1.25 6.41 -0.10
C LEU A 33 1.40 6.73 -1.58
N HIS A 34 0.34 6.40 -2.35
CA HIS A 34 0.20 6.76 -3.77
C HIS A 34 -1.18 7.31 -4.02
N GLN A 35 -1.29 8.27 -4.94
CA GLN A 35 -2.58 8.65 -5.48
C GLN A 35 -3.03 7.61 -6.50
N ILE A 36 -4.29 7.16 -6.42
CA ILE A 36 -4.86 6.19 -7.34
C ILE A 36 -5.29 6.93 -8.60
N THR A 37 -4.63 6.66 -9.74
CA THR A 37 -4.83 7.40 -10.98
C THR A 37 -5.42 6.56 -12.13
N PHE A 38 -5.58 5.25 -11.95
CA PHE A 38 -6.21 4.42 -12.96
C PHE A 38 -7.74 4.45 -12.86
N ASP A 39 -8.42 3.91 -13.87
CA ASP A 39 -9.88 4.04 -14.04
C ASP A 39 -10.66 3.08 -13.11
N VAL A 40 -10.95 3.53 -11.90
CA VAL A 40 -11.82 2.84 -10.95
C VAL A 40 -12.70 3.87 -10.24
N ASP A 41 -13.76 3.43 -9.57
CA ASP A 41 -14.70 4.32 -8.88
C ASP A 41 -14.11 4.97 -7.61
N PHE A 42 -13.00 4.47 -7.10
CA PHE A 42 -12.26 5.09 -6.00
C PHE A 42 -11.00 5.84 -6.48
N ALA A 43 -10.96 6.18 -7.78
CA ALA A 43 -9.85 6.96 -8.36
C ALA A 43 -9.67 8.29 -7.66
N LEU A 44 -8.42 8.80 -7.68
CA LEU A 44 -7.95 9.98 -6.98
C LEU A 44 -7.95 9.85 -5.45
N GLY A 45 -8.37 8.71 -4.92
CA GLY A 45 -8.12 8.35 -3.53
C GLY A 45 -6.63 8.09 -3.29
N ILE A 46 -6.26 7.86 -2.06
CA ILE A 46 -4.88 7.61 -1.66
C ILE A 46 -4.75 6.15 -1.25
N GLU A 47 -3.79 5.46 -1.85
CA GLU A 47 -3.47 4.07 -1.54
C GLU A 47 -2.33 4.01 -0.56
N ILE A 48 -2.42 3.13 0.45
CA ILE A 48 -1.26 2.70 1.23
C ILE A 48 -0.79 1.35 0.69
N GLY A 49 0.52 1.23 0.52
CA GLY A 49 1.13 0.02 -0.01
C GLY A 49 2.42 -0.33 0.69
N TRP A 50 2.86 -1.57 0.50
CA TRP A 50 4.11 -2.08 1.05
C TRP A 50 4.67 -3.14 0.11
N ARG A 51 6.00 -3.19 0.06
CA ARG A 51 6.70 -4.19 -0.73
C ARG A 51 8.05 -4.47 -0.08
N LEU A 52 8.24 -5.68 0.42
CA LEU A 52 9.49 -6.11 1.02
C LEU A 52 10.10 -7.22 0.20
N ALA A 53 11.44 -7.30 0.20
CA ALA A 53 12.16 -8.42 -0.39
C ALA A 53 11.74 -9.71 0.32
N HIS A 54 11.68 -10.81 -0.44
CA HIS A 54 11.17 -12.11 0.02
C HIS A 54 11.86 -12.59 1.31
N GLU A 55 13.15 -12.33 1.44
CA GLU A 55 13.95 -12.76 2.60
C GLU A 55 13.48 -12.15 3.93
N TYR A 56 12.73 -11.05 3.87
CA TYR A 56 12.22 -10.35 5.07
C TYR A 56 10.76 -10.69 5.37
N TRP A 57 10.14 -11.56 4.59
CA TRP A 57 8.75 -11.94 4.82
C TRP A 57 8.59 -12.80 6.08
N GLY A 58 7.38 -12.76 6.66
CA GLY A 58 7.02 -13.62 7.79
C GLY A 58 7.63 -13.21 9.12
N GLN A 59 8.20 -12.01 9.22
CA GLN A 59 8.85 -11.51 10.44
C GLN A 59 8.15 -10.30 11.06
N GLY A 60 6.99 -9.89 10.50
CA GLY A 60 6.21 -8.78 11.03
C GLY A 60 6.65 -7.41 10.56
N TYR A 61 7.61 -7.30 9.65
CA TYR A 61 8.12 -6.01 9.19
C TYR A 61 7.10 -5.22 8.37
N ALA A 62 6.34 -5.87 7.49
CA ALA A 62 5.37 -5.16 6.67
C ALA A 62 4.24 -4.55 7.51
N PRO A 63 3.60 -5.28 8.45
CA PRO A 63 2.61 -4.66 9.34
C PRO A 63 3.18 -3.53 10.18
N GLU A 64 4.41 -3.69 10.69
CA GLU A 64 5.06 -2.66 11.48
C GLU A 64 5.28 -1.38 10.67
N ALA A 65 5.86 -1.50 9.48
CA ALA A 65 6.12 -0.36 8.60
C ALA A 65 4.82 0.30 8.14
N ALA A 66 3.82 -0.49 7.76
CA ALA A 66 2.53 0.03 7.33
C ALA A 66 1.80 0.74 8.47
N THR A 67 1.86 0.20 9.69
CA THR A 67 1.28 0.85 10.88
C THR A 67 1.93 2.20 11.14
N ALA A 68 3.25 2.30 11.02
CA ALA A 68 3.95 3.56 11.17
C ALA A 68 3.48 4.58 10.10
N CYS A 69 3.27 4.13 8.87
CA CYS A 69 2.76 4.96 7.80
C CYS A 69 1.33 5.45 8.08
N LEU A 70 0.46 4.60 8.61
CA LEU A 70 -0.89 4.97 9.03
C LEU A 70 -0.86 6.03 10.13
N GLU A 71 -0.03 5.84 11.14
CA GLU A 71 0.08 6.80 12.25
C GLU A 71 0.58 8.15 11.76
N TYR A 72 1.58 8.17 10.88
CA TYR A 72 2.05 9.40 10.27
C TYR A 72 0.94 10.09 9.50
N THR A 73 0.18 9.34 8.69
CA THR A 73 -0.91 9.88 7.89
C THR A 73 -1.98 10.51 8.77
N ARG A 74 -2.37 9.80 9.83
CA ARG A 74 -3.40 10.28 10.79
C ARG A 74 -2.96 11.57 11.48
N ASN A 75 -1.71 11.63 11.92
CA ASN A 75 -1.23 12.70 12.79
C ASN A 75 -0.64 13.89 12.06
N LYS A 76 -0.14 13.72 10.85
CA LYS A 76 0.66 14.73 10.13
C LYS A 76 0.07 15.18 8.81
N THR A 77 -1.06 14.64 8.39
CA THR A 77 -1.72 15.00 7.13
C THR A 77 -3.22 15.22 7.34
N ASP A 78 -3.85 15.82 6.32
CA ASP A 78 -5.31 16.01 6.30
C ASP A 78 -6.04 14.88 5.60
N ILE A 79 -5.34 13.81 5.25
CA ILE A 79 -5.94 12.65 4.58
C ILE A 79 -6.90 11.96 5.55
N LYS A 80 -8.13 11.71 5.10
CA LYS A 80 -9.19 11.15 5.95
C LYS A 80 -9.50 9.70 5.66
N GLU A 81 -9.02 9.17 4.53
CA GLU A 81 -9.27 7.78 4.15
C GLU A 81 -8.10 7.27 3.33
N LEU A 82 -7.69 6.04 3.59
CA LEU A 82 -6.71 5.32 2.78
C LEU A 82 -7.33 4.05 2.26
N PHE A 83 -6.96 3.71 1.03
CA PHE A 83 -7.32 2.45 0.38
C PHE A 83 -6.11 1.54 0.28
N SER A 84 -6.35 0.25 0.17
CA SER A 84 -5.32 -0.72 -0.21
C SER A 84 -5.99 -1.83 -0.99
N PHE A 85 -5.29 -2.37 -1.98
CA PHE A 85 -5.83 -3.45 -2.79
C PHE A 85 -4.70 -4.39 -3.22
N THR A 86 -5.06 -5.63 -3.46
CA THR A 86 -4.12 -6.64 -3.93
C THR A 86 -4.88 -7.73 -4.67
N SER A 87 -4.16 -8.52 -5.49
CA SER A 87 -4.73 -9.72 -6.11
C SER A 87 -5.28 -10.67 -5.05
N LEU A 88 -6.39 -11.33 -5.33
CA LEU A 88 -6.94 -12.36 -4.45
C LEU A 88 -5.95 -13.49 -4.16
N LEU A 89 -4.98 -13.70 -5.05
CA LEU A 89 -3.96 -14.73 -4.87
C LEU A 89 -2.89 -14.30 -3.88
N ASN A 90 -2.81 -13.02 -3.54
CA ASN A 90 -1.82 -12.49 -2.59
C ASN A 90 -2.39 -12.42 -1.19
N GLN A 91 -2.56 -13.57 -0.57
CA GLN A 91 -3.11 -13.67 0.78
C GLN A 91 -2.23 -13.02 1.84
N ARG A 92 -0.93 -12.95 1.59
CA ARG A 92 0.04 -12.33 2.51
C ARG A 92 -0.25 -10.84 2.67
N SER A 93 -0.45 -10.11 1.57
CA SER A 93 -0.79 -8.69 1.61
C SER A 93 -2.16 -8.46 2.24
N GLU A 94 -3.12 -9.32 1.95
CA GLU A 94 -4.45 -9.20 2.56
C GLU A 94 -4.37 -9.35 4.08
N ARG A 95 -3.54 -10.25 4.59
CA ARG A 95 -3.33 -10.39 6.04
C ARG A 95 -2.72 -9.14 6.66
N VAL A 96 -1.80 -8.47 5.94
CA VAL A 96 -1.25 -7.19 6.42
C VAL A 96 -2.35 -6.15 6.52
N MET A 97 -3.22 -6.03 5.51
CA MET A 97 -4.37 -5.11 5.55
C MET A 97 -5.22 -5.35 6.80
N GLN A 98 -5.54 -6.60 7.09
CA GLN A 98 -6.31 -6.97 8.27
C GLN A 98 -5.58 -6.62 9.57
N LYS A 99 -4.29 -6.91 9.65
CA LYS A 99 -3.49 -6.65 10.85
C LYS A 99 -3.37 -5.18 11.19
N ILE A 100 -3.34 -4.31 10.20
CA ILE A 100 -3.24 -2.86 10.44
C ILE A 100 -4.60 -2.19 10.65
N GLY A 101 -5.68 -2.96 10.66
CA GLY A 101 -7.01 -2.47 11.01
C GLY A 101 -7.86 -1.99 9.84
N MET A 102 -7.49 -2.32 8.61
CA MET A 102 -8.31 -1.98 7.45
C MET A 102 -9.53 -2.90 7.34
N GLU A 103 -10.61 -2.38 6.75
CA GLU A 103 -11.83 -3.12 6.52
C GLU A 103 -11.99 -3.48 5.05
N ARG A 104 -12.45 -4.70 4.79
CA ARG A 104 -12.73 -5.19 3.44
C ARG A 104 -13.99 -4.51 2.89
N ILE A 105 -13.89 -3.96 1.68
CA ILE A 105 -15.03 -3.34 0.98
C ILE A 105 -15.64 -4.32 -0.01
N ARG A 106 -14.88 -4.76 -1.02
CA ARG A 106 -15.37 -5.61 -2.10
C ARG A 106 -14.21 -6.13 -2.95
N GLU A 107 -14.54 -7.01 -3.89
CA GLU A 107 -13.64 -7.42 -4.95
C GLU A 107 -13.86 -6.55 -6.19
N PHE A 108 -12.85 -6.47 -7.05
CA PHE A 108 -12.94 -5.77 -8.34
C PHE A 108 -11.91 -6.32 -9.31
N ASP A 109 -12.12 -6.04 -10.61
CA ASP A 109 -11.13 -6.38 -11.63
C ASP A 109 -10.21 -5.18 -11.86
N HIS A 110 -8.90 -5.40 -11.73
CA HIS A 110 -7.92 -4.32 -11.91
C HIS A 110 -7.86 -3.93 -13.40
N PRO A 111 -8.13 -2.65 -13.75
CA PRO A 111 -8.25 -2.25 -15.15
C PRO A 111 -6.95 -2.36 -15.96
N LEU A 112 -5.81 -2.39 -15.30
CA LEU A 112 -4.51 -2.51 -15.97
C LEU A 112 -4.04 -3.95 -16.15
N VAL A 113 -4.86 -4.95 -15.72
CA VAL A 113 -4.53 -6.37 -15.85
C VAL A 113 -5.58 -7.00 -16.79
N PRO A 114 -5.16 -7.77 -17.83
CA PRO A 114 -6.11 -8.44 -18.71
C PRO A 114 -7.10 -9.31 -17.94
N GLY A 115 -8.39 -9.29 -18.37
CA GLY A 115 -9.46 -9.97 -17.65
C GLY A 115 -9.27 -11.47 -17.47
N GLU A 116 -8.58 -12.12 -18.40
CA GLU A 116 -8.28 -13.56 -18.35
C GLU A 116 -7.03 -13.89 -17.53
N HIS A 117 -6.28 -12.87 -17.08
CA HIS A 117 -5.06 -13.09 -16.30
C HIS A 117 -5.43 -13.46 -14.86
N PRO A 118 -4.75 -14.47 -14.25
CA PRO A 118 -5.06 -14.90 -12.88
C PRO A 118 -4.95 -13.79 -11.83
N LEU A 119 -4.14 -12.76 -12.07
CA LEU A 119 -3.95 -11.65 -11.13
C LEU A 119 -4.94 -10.50 -11.35
N CYS A 120 -5.90 -10.61 -12.28
CA CYS A 120 -6.84 -9.52 -12.56
C CYS A 120 -7.78 -9.24 -11.38
N ARG A 121 -8.33 -10.28 -10.77
CA ARG A 121 -9.29 -10.12 -9.67
C ARG A 121 -8.58 -9.67 -8.39
N HIS A 122 -9.02 -8.54 -7.84
CA HIS A 122 -8.44 -7.92 -6.66
C HIS A 122 -9.46 -7.80 -5.53
N VAL A 123 -8.98 -7.59 -4.32
CA VAL A 123 -9.79 -7.23 -3.17
C VAL A 123 -9.41 -5.82 -2.72
N LEU A 124 -10.42 -5.03 -2.36
CA LEU A 124 -10.28 -3.65 -1.92
C LEU A 124 -10.56 -3.54 -0.43
N TYR A 125 -9.65 -2.87 0.27
CA TYR A 125 -9.77 -2.53 1.68
C TYR A 125 -9.67 -1.03 1.86
N HIS A 126 -10.16 -0.52 2.98
CA HIS A 126 -9.99 0.88 3.35
C HIS A 126 -9.88 1.06 4.87
N ILE A 127 -9.46 2.24 5.27
CA ILE A 127 -9.50 2.71 6.66
C ILE A 127 -9.80 4.20 6.66
N LYS A 128 -10.71 4.61 7.53
CA LYS A 128 -11.07 6.03 7.72
C LYS A 128 -10.57 6.51 9.07
N PHE A 129 -10.12 7.73 9.07
CA PHE A 129 -9.61 8.39 10.29
C PHE A 129 -10.63 9.30 10.91
#